data_9b045f3ddbc17a01251b60bc403415b5
#
_entry.id   9b045f3ddbc17a01251b60bc403415b5
#
_cell.length_a   1.000
_cell.length_b   1.000
_cell.length_c   1.000
_cell.angle_alpha   90.00
_cell.angle_beta   90.00
_cell.angle_gamma   90.00
#
_symmetry.space_group_name_H-M   'P 1'
#
loop_
_entity.id
_entity.type
_entity.pdbx_description
1 polymer ?
#
loop_
_entity_poly.entity_id
_entity_poly.type
_entity_poly.pdbx_seq_one_letter_code
_entity_poly.pdbx_strand_id
1 'polypeptide(L)'
;MPLRWLRWFVALSLASPVLSFAAAKPCVTAEEASKLVNKDICVNAHIYDLVVLSNGTRFLDVCSPNTTDENCRFTIVSMFEDRGEVGELSRYRDTNVHVRGIVQSMHGRAGIVLSHERQFNGGPPKFKPNPKLAHGFNAEQDQPAINDPNLRSHGSHRAFMTTRDRVTRPAK
;
A
#
# COMPACT_ATOMS: atom_id res chain seq x y z
N MET A 1 42.49 -47.72 47.67
CA MET A 1 41.02 -47.53 47.52
C MET A 1 40.80 -46.36 46.65
N PRO A 2 40.26 -46.49 45.43
CA PRO A 2 40.13 -45.40 44.48
C PRO A 2 38.79 -44.72 44.62
N LEU A 3 38.82 -43.42 44.76
CA LEU A 3 37.67 -42.55 44.83
C LEU A 3 37.17 -42.24 43.41
N ARG A 4 36.09 -42.92 43.02
CA ARG A 4 35.36 -42.69 41.75
C ARG A 4 34.36 -41.55 41.96
N TRP A 5 34.78 -40.31 41.72
CA TRP A 5 33.84 -39.22 41.57
C TRP A 5 33.53 -38.98 40.10
N LEU A 6 32.37 -39.46 39.83
CA LEU A 6 31.75 -39.57 38.52
C LEU A 6 31.31 -38.16 38.01
N ARG A 7 31.78 -37.88 36.83
CA ARG A 7 31.51 -36.71 36.02
C ARG A 7 29.99 -36.68 35.66
N TRP A 8 29.30 -35.72 36.20
CA TRP A 8 28.01 -35.28 35.64
C TRP A 8 28.22 -33.88 35.07
N PHE A 9 28.74 -33.76 33.85
CA PHE A 9 28.61 -32.59 33.03
C PHE A 9 27.21 -32.59 32.42
N VAL A 10 26.31 -31.90 33.09
CA VAL A 10 25.02 -31.52 32.49
C VAL A 10 25.33 -30.48 31.41
N ALA A 11 25.32 -30.92 30.18
CA ALA A 11 25.38 -30.03 29.02
C ALA A 11 24.07 -29.22 28.97
N LEU A 12 24.09 -28.04 29.58
CA LEU A 12 23.01 -27.07 29.48
C LEU A 12 23.07 -26.48 28.06
N SER A 13 22.36 -27.10 27.13
CA SER A 13 22.16 -26.58 25.76
C SER A 13 21.39 -25.29 25.86
N LEU A 14 22.09 -24.18 25.80
CA LEU A 14 21.54 -22.83 25.64
C LEU A 14 20.94 -22.76 24.24
N ALA A 15 19.66 -23.13 24.12
CA ALA A 15 18.85 -22.81 22.96
C ALA A 15 18.66 -21.29 22.92
N SER A 16 19.59 -20.59 22.26
CA SER A 16 19.43 -19.16 21.99
C SER A 16 18.25 -18.99 21.03
N PRO A 17 17.19 -18.27 21.40
CA PRO A 17 16.14 -17.89 20.46
C PRO A 17 16.77 -17.01 19.39
N VAL A 18 16.85 -17.50 18.17
CA VAL A 18 17.19 -16.69 17.01
C VAL A 18 16.03 -15.73 16.80
N LEU A 19 16.15 -14.52 17.34
CA LEU A 19 15.26 -13.41 17.02
C LEU A 19 15.46 -13.11 15.53
N SER A 20 14.61 -13.70 14.70
CA SER A 20 14.51 -13.34 13.29
C SER A 20 13.98 -11.92 13.21
N PHE A 21 14.87 -10.93 13.22
CA PHE A 21 14.55 -9.58 12.81
C PHE A 21 14.12 -9.70 11.34
N ALA A 22 12.84 -9.48 11.08
CA ALA A 22 12.37 -9.27 9.72
C ALA A 22 13.13 -8.06 9.18
N ALA A 23 14.19 -8.31 8.41
CA ALA A 23 14.97 -7.26 7.79
C ALA A 23 14.03 -6.45 6.90
N ALA A 24 13.86 -5.16 7.22
CA ALA A 24 13.12 -4.24 6.39
C ALA A 24 13.74 -4.31 4.99
N LYS A 25 12.89 -4.57 3.98
CA LYS A 25 13.38 -4.62 2.59
C LYS A 25 14.05 -3.29 2.26
N PRO A 26 15.26 -3.30 1.65
CA PRO A 26 15.93 -2.07 1.27
C PRO A 26 15.04 -1.28 0.30
N CYS A 27 15.09 0.05 0.39
CA CYS A 27 14.42 0.90 -0.58
C CYS A 27 15.16 0.81 -1.92
N VAL A 28 14.40 0.76 -3.01
CA VAL A 28 14.91 0.77 -4.38
C VAL A 28 14.98 2.20 -4.91
N THR A 29 15.72 2.42 -5.99
CA THR A 29 15.75 3.72 -6.67
C THR A 29 14.45 3.99 -7.43
N ALA A 30 14.17 5.25 -7.78
CA ALA A 30 13.01 5.63 -8.59
C ALA A 30 13.01 4.93 -9.97
N GLU A 31 14.19 4.73 -10.56
CA GLU A 31 14.34 4.06 -11.84
C GLU A 31 13.99 2.57 -11.75
N GLU A 32 14.44 1.89 -10.71
CA GLU A 32 14.09 0.49 -10.44
C GLU A 32 12.61 0.34 -10.10
N ALA A 33 12.07 1.26 -9.32
CA ALA A 33 10.68 1.30 -8.93
C ALA A 33 9.74 1.36 -10.15
N SER A 34 10.15 2.06 -11.21
CA SER A 34 9.35 2.17 -12.45
C SER A 34 9.02 0.82 -13.10
N LYS A 35 9.82 -0.22 -12.83
CA LYS A 35 9.65 -1.59 -13.34
C LYS A 35 8.81 -2.47 -12.41
N LEU A 36 8.45 -1.99 -11.22
CA LEU A 36 7.82 -2.78 -10.17
C LEU A 36 6.34 -2.42 -9.96
N VAL A 37 5.62 -2.20 -11.06
CA VAL A 37 4.19 -1.88 -11.03
C VAL A 37 3.39 -2.95 -10.26
N ASN A 38 2.40 -2.52 -9.48
CA ASN A 38 1.54 -3.32 -8.60
C ASN A 38 2.28 -3.96 -7.40
N LYS A 39 3.50 -3.53 -7.08
CA LYS A 39 4.21 -4.00 -5.88
C LYS A 39 4.24 -2.91 -4.80
N ASP A 40 4.07 -3.34 -3.54
CA ASP A 40 4.28 -2.48 -2.37
C ASP A 40 5.79 -2.48 -2.06
N ILE A 41 6.42 -1.34 -2.27
CA ILE A 41 7.86 -1.16 -2.14
C ILE A 41 8.19 0.14 -1.41
N CYS A 42 9.41 0.22 -0.90
CA CYS A 42 10.03 1.47 -0.47
C CYS A 42 10.87 2.02 -1.63
N VAL A 43 10.73 3.29 -1.92
CA VAL A 43 11.50 4.01 -2.93
C VAL A 43 12.35 5.06 -2.25
N ASN A 44 13.64 5.09 -2.59
CA ASN A 44 14.54 6.18 -2.24
C ASN A 44 14.60 7.14 -3.44
N ALA A 45 14.19 8.38 -3.24
CA ALA A 45 14.14 9.39 -4.30
C ALA A 45 14.60 10.75 -3.78
N HIS A 46 15.24 11.53 -4.64
CA HIS A 46 15.49 12.96 -4.42
C HIS A 46 14.32 13.75 -4.99
N ILE A 47 13.76 14.66 -4.21
CA ILE A 47 12.67 15.55 -4.66
C ILE A 47 13.27 16.85 -5.20
N TYR A 48 13.29 17.01 -6.49
CA TYR A 48 13.83 18.23 -7.13
C TYR A 48 12.86 19.39 -7.08
N ASP A 49 11.55 19.12 -7.28
CA ASP A 49 10.54 20.17 -7.25
C ASP A 49 9.18 19.65 -6.78
N LEU A 50 8.31 20.58 -6.42
CA LEU A 50 6.92 20.36 -6.06
C LEU A 50 6.02 21.15 -6.99
N VAL A 51 5.30 20.45 -7.85
CA VAL A 51 4.34 21.05 -8.79
C VAL A 51 2.93 20.89 -8.24
N VAL A 52 2.19 21.99 -8.14
CA VAL A 52 0.79 22.01 -7.69
C VAL A 52 -0.10 22.37 -8.86
N LEU A 53 -1.01 21.48 -9.23
CA LEU A 53 -1.98 21.72 -10.28
C LEU A 53 -3.15 22.59 -9.78
N SER A 54 -3.89 23.17 -10.72
CA SER A 54 -5.07 24.00 -10.43
C SER A 54 -6.17 23.29 -9.65
N ASN A 55 -6.28 21.96 -9.81
CA ASN A 55 -7.20 21.11 -9.06
C ASN A 55 -6.69 20.72 -7.65
N GLY A 56 -5.52 21.23 -7.25
CA GLY A 56 -4.92 20.95 -5.95
C GLY A 56 -4.13 19.63 -5.85
N THR A 57 -4.03 18.85 -6.92
CA THR A 57 -3.15 17.68 -7.00
C THR A 57 -1.70 18.16 -6.97
N ARG A 58 -0.86 17.48 -6.21
CA ARG A 58 0.54 17.80 -5.99
C ARG A 58 1.43 16.68 -6.52
N PHE A 59 2.43 17.06 -7.33
CA PHE A 59 3.43 16.15 -7.87
C PHE A 59 4.78 16.48 -7.25
N LEU A 60 5.44 15.47 -6.73
CA LEU A 60 6.84 15.58 -6.32
C LEU A 60 7.67 15.09 -7.49
N ASP A 61 8.42 16.00 -8.08
CA ASP A 61 9.33 15.67 -9.17
C ASP A 61 10.59 15.00 -8.62
N VAL A 62 10.78 13.75 -9.04
CA VAL A 62 11.91 12.91 -8.64
C VAL A 62 12.93 12.74 -9.75
N CYS A 63 12.70 13.36 -10.89
CA CYS A 63 13.62 13.36 -12.02
C CYS A 63 14.50 14.59 -12.00
N SER A 64 15.79 14.40 -12.30
CA SER A 64 16.72 15.53 -12.40
C SER A 64 16.20 16.58 -13.40
N PRO A 65 16.41 17.88 -13.14
CA PRO A 65 16.01 18.96 -14.05
C PRO A 65 16.55 18.84 -15.48
N ASN A 66 17.62 18.08 -15.64
CA ASN A 66 18.21 17.78 -16.97
C ASN A 66 17.54 16.60 -17.69
N THR A 67 16.60 15.92 -17.02
CA THR A 67 15.87 14.78 -17.59
C THR A 67 14.65 15.29 -18.33
N THR A 68 14.53 14.94 -19.62
CA THR A 68 13.31 15.28 -20.37
C THR A 68 12.09 14.53 -19.81
N ASP A 69 10.92 15.11 -19.97
CA ASP A 69 9.65 14.51 -19.53
C ASP A 69 9.44 13.09 -20.04
N GLU A 70 9.88 12.80 -21.25
CA GLU A 70 9.77 11.45 -21.85
C GLU A 70 10.63 10.41 -21.13
N ASN A 71 11.77 10.85 -20.58
CA ASN A 71 12.71 10.00 -19.86
C ASN A 71 12.42 9.91 -18.36
N CYS A 72 11.60 10.79 -17.83
CA CYS A 72 11.13 10.74 -16.45
C CYS A 72 10.07 9.63 -16.30
N ARG A 73 10.48 8.49 -15.79
CA ARG A 73 9.66 7.26 -15.72
C ARG A 73 8.91 7.07 -14.41
N PHE A 74 9.20 7.89 -13.40
CA PHE A 74 8.62 7.74 -12.08
C PHE A 74 8.15 9.08 -11.53
N THR A 75 7.09 9.05 -10.74
CA THR A 75 6.55 10.24 -10.07
C THR A 75 5.93 9.87 -8.72
N ILE A 76 5.84 10.84 -7.82
CA ILE A 76 5.12 10.71 -6.56
C ILE A 76 3.99 11.74 -6.57
N VAL A 77 2.76 11.30 -6.33
CA VAL A 77 1.56 12.13 -6.48
C VAL A 77 0.78 12.15 -5.18
N SER A 78 0.33 13.33 -4.74
CA SER A 78 -0.62 13.49 -3.66
C SER A 78 -1.91 14.08 -4.23
N MET A 79 -3.01 13.36 -4.11
CA MET A 79 -4.31 13.83 -4.57
C MET A 79 -4.85 14.93 -3.66
N PHE A 80 -5.74 15.76 -4.17
CA PHE A 80 -6.33 16.87 -3.42
C PHE A 80 -7.03 16.39 -2.15
N GLU A 81 -7.80 15.32 -2.24
CA GLU A 81 -8.54 14.73 -1.12
C GLU A 81 -7.67 14.19 0.01
N ASP A 82 -6.43 13.83 -0.28
CA ASP A 82 -5.48 13.31 0.72
C ASP A 82 -4.60 14.42 1.32
N ARG A 83 -4.82 15.68 0.93
CA ARG A 83 -3.97 16.81 1.32
C ARG A 83 -3.83 16.98 2.83
N GLY A 84 -4.92 16.81 3.57
CA GLY A 84 -4.91 16.92 5.03
C GLY A 84 -4.09 15.83 5.72
N GLU A 85 -4.15 14.60 5.20
CA GLU A 85 -3.46 13.45 5.76
C GLU A 85 -1.98 13.38 5.38
N VAL A 86 -1.64 13.93 4.22
CA VAL A 86 -0.26 14.00 3.72
C VAL A 86 0.47 15.21 4.29
N GLY A 87 -0.27 16.27 4.61
CA GLY A 87 0.29 17.51 5.16
C GLY A 87 1.04 18.35 4.13
N GLU A 88 1.94 19.21 4.62
CA GLU A 88 2.71 20.15 3.78
C GLU A 88 3.91 19.45 3.14
N LEU A 89 4.01 19.55 1.80
CA LEU A 89 5.04 18.88 1.00
C LEU A 89 6.21 19.78 0.63
N SER A 90 6.10 21.10 0.78
CA SER A 90 7.18 22.04 0.44
C SER A 90 8.47 21.76 1.20
N ARG A 91 8.37 21.20 2.40
CA ARG A 91 9.52 20.82 3.24
C ARG A 91 10.39 19.71 2.65
N TYR A 92 9.88 18.97 1.67
CA TYR A 92 10.61 17.89 1.02
C TYR A 92 11.33 18.34 -0.26
N ARG A 93 11.12 19.57 -0.72
CA ARG A 93 11.84 20.11 -1.88
C ARG A 93 13.35 20.08 -1.62
N ASP A 94 14.10 19.65 -2.62
CA ASP A 94 15.56 19.49 -2.58
C ASP A 94 16.06 18.57 -1.45
N THR A 95 15.27 17.53 -1.11
CA THR A 95 15.64 16.56 -0.10
C THR A 95 15.53 15.14 -0.62
N ASN A 96 16.29 14.23 0.01
CA ASN A 96 16.15 12.80 -0.21
C ASN A 96 15.06 12.26 0.71
N VAL A 97 14.15 11.47 0.15
CA VAL A 97 13.04 10.88 0.87
C VAL A 97 12.95 9.37 0.64
N HIS A 98 12.44 8.68 1.64
CA HIS A 98 12.09 7.27 1.55
C HIS A 98 10.57 7.16 1.57
N VAL A 99 9.96 6.77 0.47
CA VAL A 99 8.50 6.69 0.35
C VAL A 99 8.08 5.25 0.12
N ARG A 100 7.18 4.75 0.97
CA ARG A 100 6.57 3.44 0.76
C ARG A 100 5.20 3.56 0.14
N GLY A 101 4.91 2.69 -0.82
CA GLY A 101 3.59 2.60 -1.42
C GLY A 101 3.52 1.56 -2.53
N ILE A 102 2.31 1.38 -3.03
CA ILE A 102 2.08 0.52 -4.19
C ILE A 102 2.38 1.33 -5.44
N VAL A 103 3.31 0.82 -6.26
CA VAL A 103 3.60 1.43 -7.56
C VAL A 103 2.44 1.20 -8.50
N GLN A 104 1.94 2.28 -9.08
CA GLN A 104 0.81 2.28 -10.02
C GLN A 104 1.27 2.81 -11.38
N SER A 105 0.58 2.42 -12.44
CA SER A 105 0.77 3.04 -13.75
C SER A 105 -0.11 4.29 -13.84
N MET A 106 0.50 5.44 -14.15
CA MET A 106 -0.16 6.74 -14.23
C MET A 106 0.26 7.44 -15.52
N HIS A 107 -0.65 7.54 -16.49
CA HIS A 107 -0.41 8.28 -17.74
C HIS A 107 0.94 7.97 -18.41
N GLY A 108 1.29 6.69 -18.53
CA GLY A 108 2.53 6.24 -19.17
C GLY A 108 3.77 6.26 -18.30
N ARG A 109 3.67 6.69 -17.04
CA ARG A 109 4.72 6.63 -16.03
C ARG A 109 4.32 5.69 -14.89
N ALA A 110 5.28 5.20 -14.17
CA ALA A 110 5.04 4.55 -12.88
C ALA A 110 5.03 5.61 -11.77
N GLY A 111 4.34 5.34 -10.67
CA GLY A 111 4.36 6.27 -9.55
C GLY A 111 3.71 5.71 -8.30
N ILE A 112 3.89 6.44 -7.21
CA ILE A 112 3.27 6.15 -5.91
C ILE A 112 2.28 7.26 -5.57
N VAL A 113 1.07 6.88 -5.15
CA VAL A 113 0.10 7.82 -4.59
C VAL A 113 0.35 7.98 -3.09
N LEU A 114 0.63 9.21 -2.67
CA LEU A 114 0.69 9.60 -1.27
C LEU A 114 -0.72 9.83 -0.76
N SER A 115 -1.11 9.07 0.22
CA SER A 115 -2.40 9.18 0.90
C SER A 115 -2.28 9.46 2.40
N HIS A 116 -1.05 9.39 2.94
CA HIS A 116 -0.77 9.68 4.35
C HIS A 116 0.72 9.98 4.56
N GLU A 117 1.03 10.92 5.47
CA GLU A 117 2.39 11.31 5.83
C GLU A 117 3.29 10.15 6.26
N ARG A 118 2.74 9.15 6.95
CA ARG A 118 3.50 7.97 7.42
C ARG A 118 4.23 7.21 6.32
N GLN A 119 3.83 7.38 5.04
CA GLN A 119 4.51 6.74 3.91
C GLN A 119 5.95 7.22 3.75
N PHE A 120 6.27 8.44 4.17
CA PHE A 120 7.65 8.96 4.22
C PHE A 120 8.51 8.28 5.29
N ASN A 121 7.89 7.59 6.25
CA ASN A 121 8.57 6.85 7.31
C ASN A 121 8.44 5.33 7.12
N GLY A 122 8.19 4.88 5.88
CA GLY A 122 8.04 3.46 5.55
C GLY A 122 6.71 2.84 5.99
N GLY A 123 5.76 3.64 6.48
CA GLY A 123 4.42 3.18 6.80
C GLY A 123 3.59 2.87 5.55
N PRO A 124 2.55 2.05 5.67
CA PRO A 124 1.67 1.72 4.55
C PRO A 124 0.84 2.95 4.12
N PRO A 125 0.35 2.98 2.86
CA PRO A 125 -0.62 3.97 2.42
C PRO A 125 -1.89 3.91 3.28
N LYS A 126 -2.72 4.97 3.20
CA LYS A 126 -4.03 4.98 3.85
C LYS A 126 -4.90 3.89 3.23
N PHE A 127 -5.53 3.10 4.08
CA PHE A 127 -6.54 2.16 3.61
C PHE A 127 -7.75 2.96 3.12
N LYS A 128 -8.03 2.88 1.83
CA LYS A 128 -9.27 3.42 1.24
C LYS A 128 -10.23 2.25 1.07
N PRO A 129 -11.29 2.16 1.88
CA PRO A 129 -12.29 1.12 1.70
C PRO A 129 -12.89 1.25 0.30
N ASN A 130 -13.16 0.11 -0.35
CA ASN A 130 -13.85 0.13 -1.62
C ASN A 130 -15.24 0.77 -1.41
N PRO A 131 -15.58 1.85 -2.15
CA PRO A 131 -16.87 2.51 -1.99
C PRO A 131 -18.06 1.57 -2.11
N LYS A 132 -17.97 0.55 -2.96
CA LYS A 132 -18.99 -0.48 -3.09
C LYS A 132 -19.20 -1.29 -1.82
N LEU A 133 -18.13 -1.57 -1.08
CA LEU A 133 -18.21 -2.27 0.21
C LEU A 133 -18.73 -1.34 1.31
N ALA A 134 -18.43 -0.04 1.25
CA ALA A 134 -18.88 0.95 2.23
C ALA A 134 -20.39 1.24 2.12
N HIS A 135 -20.92 1.20 0.90
CA HIS A 135 -22.35 1.45 0.63
C HIS A 135 -23.22 0.18 0.68
N GLY A 136 -22.63 -0.96 0.98
CA GLY A 136 -23.29 -2.24 0.91
C GLY A 136 -23.27 -2.82 -0.50
N PHE A 137 -23.34 -4.13 -0.55
CA PHE A 137 -23.39 -4.88 -1.79
C PHE A 137 -24.85 -4.94 -2.29
N ASN A 138 -25.13 -4.39 -3.46
CA ASN A 138 -26.42 -4.59 -4.08
C ASN A 138 -26.36 -5.85 -4.96
N ALA A 139 -26.96 -6.94 -4.47
CA ALA A 139 -26.91 -8.23 -5.12
C ALA A 139 -27.50 -8.23 -6.56
N GLU A 140 -28.35 -7.27 -6.90
CA GLU A 140 -28.94 -7.16 -8.23
C GLU A 140 -28.08 -6.37 -9.21
N GLN A 141 -27.37 -5.34 -8.71
CA GLN A 141 -26.55 -4.46 -9.54
C GLN A 141 -25.07 -4.89 -9.60
N ASP A 142 -24.60 -5.48 -8.51
CA ASP A 142 -23.19 -5.86 -8.36
C ASP A 142 -22.98 -7.36 -8.58
N GLN A 143 -23.95 -8.08 -9.13
CA GLN A 143 -23.74 -9.49 -9.47
C GLN A 143 -22.56 -9.60 -10.43
N PRO A 144 -21.42 -10.17 -9.99
CA PRO A 144 -20.45 -10.65 -10.96
C PRO A 144 -21.20 -11.67 -11.83
N ALA A 145 -20.94 -11.66 -13.11
CA ALA A 145 -21.46 -12.66 -14.04
C ALA A 145 -20.79 -14.02 -13.77
N ILE A 146 -20.87 -14.50 -12.55
CA ILE A 146 -20.35 -15.80 -12.13
C ILE A 146 -21.44 -16.80 -12.46
N ASN A 147 -21.30 -17.44 -13.62
CA ASN A 147 -22.14 -18.55 -14.04
C ASN A 147 -21.79 -19.88 -13.36
N ASP A 148 -21.18 -19.82 -12.16
CA ASP A 148 -20.92 -21.04 -11.39
C ASP A 148 -22.21 -21.47 -10.67
N PRO A 149 -22.81 -22.60 -11.05
CA PRO A 149 -24.03 -23.12 -10.44
C PRO A 149 -23.86 -23.43 -8.95
N ASN A 150 -22.65 -23.71 -8.49
CA ASN A 150 -22.36 -23.96 -7.07
C ASN A 150 -22.38 -22.68 -6.23
N LEU A 151 -22.11 -21.53 -6.82
CA LEU A 151 -22.19 -20.24 -6.16
C LEU A 151 -23.61 -19.65 -6.18
N ARG A 152 -24.51 -20.19 -6.99
CA ARG A 152 -25.93 -19.84 -6.98
C ARG A 152 -26.68 -20.49 -5.82
N SER A 153 -26.03 -21.38 -5.11
CA SER A 153 -26.68 -22.15 -4.08
C SER A 153 -26.96 -21.33 -2.84
N HIS A 154 -28.19 -21.38 -2.41
CA HIS A 154 -28.54 -21.52 -1.00
C HIS A 154 -28.71 -20.25 -0.17
N GLY A 155 -29.36 -19.24 -0.70
CA GLY A 155 -29.96 -18.20 0.13
C GLY A 155 -29.02 -17.35 1.00
N SER A 156 -27.73 -17.59 0.96
CA SER A 156 -26.71 -16.82 1.70
C SER A 156 -26.59 -15.38 1.21
N HIS A 157 -27.00 -15.11 -0.02
CA HIS A 157 -27.05 -13.76 -0.60
C HIS A 157 -28.03 -12.82 0.14
N ARG A 158 -29.00 -13.35 0.84
CA ARG A 158 -29.93 -12.53 1.65
C ARG A 158 -29.24 -11.83 2.82
N ALA A 159 -28.13 -12.37 3.30
CA ALA A 159 -27.36 -11.74 4.38
C ALA A 159 -26.69 -10.41 3.97
N PHE A 160 -26.51 -10.20 2.66
CA PHE A 160 -25.88 -8.99 2.11
C PHE A 160 -26.89 -7.97 1.56
N MET A 161 -28.20 -8.25 1.65
CA MET A 161 -29.20 -7.27 1.29
C MET A 161 -29.19 -6.11 2.28
N THR A 162 -29.07 -4.89 1.77
CA THR A 162 -29.16 -3.69 2.60
C THR A 162 -30.58 -3.59 3.19
N THR A 163 -30.70 -2.94 4.34
CA THR A 163 -31.99 -2.69 5.00
C THR A 163 -32.98 -1.97 4.07
N ARG A 164 -32.48 -1.22 3.10
CA ARG A 164 -33.25 -0.48 2.10
C ARG A 164 -33.97 -1.41 1.14
N ASP A 165 -33.32 -2.52 0.74
CA ASP A 165 -33.91 -3.49 -0.18
C ASP A 165 -35.06 -4.31 0.47
N ARG A 166 -35.05 -4.40 1.82
CA ARG A 166 -36.15 -5.06 2.56
C ARG A 166 -37.43 -4.23 2.63
N VAL A 167 -37.30 -2.90 2.65
CA VAL A 167 -38.45 -1.99 2.82
C VAL A 167 -39.21 -1.81 1.52
N THR A 168 -38.57 -1.99 0.37
CA THR A 168 -39.16 -1.76 -0.95
C THR A 168 -39.87 -2.98 -1.56
N ARG A 169 -39.78 -4.16 -0.92
CA ARG A 169 -40.55 -5.33 -1.38
C ARG A 169 -41.93 -5.32 -0.72
N PRO A 170 -43.01 -5.08 -1.46
CA PRO A 170 -44.37 -5.26 -0.94
C PRO A 170 -44.55 -6.72 -0.54
N ALA A 171 -45.07 -6.93 0.65
CA ALA A 171 -45.51 -8.25 1.08
C ALA A 171 -46.56 -8.76 0.08
N LYS A 172 -46.28 -9.92 -0.51
CA LYS A 172 -47.31 -10.67 -1.31
C LYS A 172 -48.18 -11.42 -0.33
#